data_89ceda08f2456ac3d8a9633478f5d238
#
_entry.id   89ceda08f2456ac3d8a9633478f5d238
#
_cell.length_a   1.000
_cell.length_b   1.000
_cell.length_c   1.000
_cell.angle_alpha   90.00
_cell.angle_beta   90.00
_cell.angle_gamma   90.00
#
_symmetry.space_group_name_H-M   'P 1'
#
loop_
_entity.id
_entity.type
_entity.pdbx_description
1 polymer ?
#
loop_
_entity_poly.entity_id
_entity_poly.type
_entity_poly.pdbx_seq_one_letter_code
_entity_poly.pdbx_strand_id
1 'polypeptide(L)'
;MTRALRAAIAATASLALLAGCAAIGQPVDAGSTTPAADTRPLTELELYPDPRTAEGPRTAVVASDAVRPVSESVAQLLPTTVVSHDPGGDREVVVDDTSRVIALDMAGSLAATVWGLGLGDALVGRDMSTTFPGTEELPVVTSGAHAINAESVLALRPTLVLTDGSIGPRDVLEQLRESGVTVVFLANESSFEGAVQLARDAAAALGVPEVGELLAERIASDVDEVRAQIAAIAPSDPEKQLRVVFLYLRGGSGIYYLFGAESGADHLIRALGARDVAAELGWEGMKPMTDEAMIQADPDVVLVMTHGLASAGGVDGLLEAKPALALTSAGQHRRFVDMADGEILSYGPRSALVLDALARALYAKP
;
A
#
# COMPACT_ATOMS: atom_id res chain seq x y z
N MET A 1 -22.18 -47.97 67.89
CA MET A 1 -21.15 -48.98 68.19
C MET A 1 -20.00 -48.77 67.22
N THR A 2 -18.88 -48.19 67.70
CA THR A 2 -17.50 -48.65 67.54
C THR A 2 -16.94 -48.58 66.13
N ARG A 3 -15.87 -47.89 65.79
CA ARG A 3 -14.58 -47.43 66.37
C ARG A 3 -13.95 -46.51 65.32
N ALA A 4 -13.63 -45.28 65.49
CA ALA A 4 -12.47 -44.71 66.21
C ALA A 4 -11.09 -45.28 65.84
N LEU A 5 -10.25 -44.36 65.36
CA LEU A 5 -8.82 -44.27 65.63
C LEU A 5 -7.85 -44.99 64.66
N ARG A 6 -7.06 -44.21 64.08
CA ARG A 6 -5.59 -44.14 63.95
C ARG A 6 -5.21 -43.58 62.58
N ALA A 7 -4.76 -42.46 62.51
CA ALA A 7 -3.56 -41.78 63.01
C ALA A 7 -2.57 -41.56 61.81
N ALA A 8 -2.43 -40.31 61.50
CA ALA A 8 -1.20 -39.54 61.38
C ALA A 8 0.11 -40.28 60.94
N ILE A 9 0.87 -39.56 60.23
CA ILE A 9 2.26 -39.75 59.78
C ILE A 9 2.39 -40.26 58.35
N ALA A 10 2.53 -39.27 57.44
CA ALA A 10 3.45 -39.23 56.29
C ALA A 10 3.17 -37.98 55.48
N ALA A 11 3.37 -36.84 56.09
CA ALA A 11 3.55 -35.56 55.36
C ALA A 11 5.06 -35.28 55.41
N THR A 12 5.75 -35.54 54.33
CA THR A 12 7.04 -34.95 53.93
C THR A 12 7.70 -35.86 52.89
N ALA A 13 7.39 -35.68 51.63
CA ALA A 13 8.23 -35.99 50.49
C ALA A 13 7.39 -35.97 49.20
N SER A 14 6.99 -34.79 48.71
CA SER A 14 6.52 -34.59 47.32
C SER A 14 6.36 -33.11 47.01
N LEU A 15 7.41 -32.34 47.25
CA LEU A 15 7.47 -30.92 46.86
C LEU A 15 8.78 -30.64 46.12
N ALA A 16 9.08 -31.40 45.08
CA ALA A 16 10.26 -31.14 44.23
C ALA A 16 10.11 -31.79 42.84
N LEU A 17 8.97 -31.63 42.15
CA LEU A 17 8.84 -32.07 40.75
C LEU A 17 7.77 -31.28 39.99
N LEU A 18 7.72 -29.94 40.17
CA LEU A 18 6.88 -29.03 39.39
C LEU A 18 7.62 -27.71 39.06
N ALA A 19 8.89 -27.81 38.71
CA ALA A 19 9.68 -26.70 38.21
C ALA A 19 10.37 -27.11 36.90
N GLY A 20 9.60 -27.46 35.88
CA GLY A 20 10.19 -27.89 34.62
C GLY A 20 9.21 -27.95 33.46
N CYS A 21 8.30 -27.00 33.31
CA CYS A 21 7.53 -26.79 32.08
C CYS A 21 6.96 -25.39 32.01
N ALA A 22 7.85 -24.38 31.97
CA ALA A 22 7.45 -23.03 31.67
C ALA A 22 8.57 -22.37 30.82
N ALA A 23 8.93 -23.00 29.72
CA ALA A 23 9.79 -22.45 28.70
C ALA A 23 9.25 -22.83 27.33
N ILE A 24 7.94 -22.58 27.09
CA ILE A 24 7.36 -22.67 25.76
C ILE A 24 6.89 -21.27 25.43
N GLY A 25 7.64 -20.62 24.51
CA GLY A 25 7.14 -19.48 23.74
C GLY A 25 7.18 -18.13 24.45
N GLN A 26 8.35 -17.65 24.80
CA GLN A 26 8.54 -16.20 24.66
C GLN A 26 8.51 -15.94 23.16
N PRO A 27 7.68 -14.99 22.67
CA PRO A 27 7.89 -14.47 21.33
C PRO A 27 9.31 -13.91 21.36
N VAL A 28 10.18 -14.43 20.52
CA VAL A 28 11.41 -13.73 20.16
C VAL A 28 10.92 -12.43 19.53
N ASP A 29 10.95 -11.35 20.29
CA ASP A 29 11.10 -10.02 19.74
C ASP A 29 12.39 -10.06 18.93
N ALA A 30 12.28 -10.50 17.71
CA ALA A 30 13.21 -10.12 16.69
C ALA A 30 13.01 -8.62 16.55
N GLY A 31 13.75 -7.86 17.33
CA GLY A 31 13.93 -6.44 17.15
C GLY A 31 14.49 -6.25 15.73
N SER A 32 13.61 -6.27 14.74
CA SER A 32 13.88 -5.71 13.44
C SER A 32 13.95 -4.20 13.67
N THR A 33 15.10 -3.71 14.04
CA THR A 33 15.44 -2.32 13.82
C THR A 33 15.38 -2.15 12.30
N THR A 34 14.24 -1.69 11.80
CA THR A 34 14.14 -1.22 10.42
C THR A 34 15.27 -0.21 10.26
N PRO A 35 16.22 -0.41 9.36
CA PRO A 35 17.29 0.55 9.16
C PRO A 35 16.66 1.92 8.92
N ALA A 36 17.18 2.96 9.58
CA ALA A 36 16.74 4.31 9.30
C ALA A 36 16.92 4.56 7.80
N ALA A 37 15.87 5.02 7.12
CA ALA A 37 15.93 5.27 5.70
C ALA A 37 17.01 6.30 5.40
N ASP A 38 17.84 6.06 4.39
CA ASP A 38 18.85 7.01 3.94
C ASP A 38 18.12 8.19 3.24
N THR A 39 18.36 9.40 3.71
CA THR A 39 17.71 10.62 3.21
C THR A 39 18.61 11.47 2.29
N ARG A 40 19.81 10.98 1.96
CA ARG A 40 20.70 11.67 1.00
C ARG A 40 20.06 11.68 -0.39
N PRO A 41 20.32 12.70 -1.22
CA PRO A 41 19.91 12.68 -2.63
C PRO A 41 20.35 11.39 -3.33
N LEU A 42 19.53 10.87 -4.26
CA LEU A 42 19.85 9.65 -5.00
C LEU A 42 21.20 9.73 -5.73
N THR A 43 21.56 10.90 -6.20
CA THR A 43 22.83 11.18 -6.90
C THR A 43 24.07 11.15 -6.02
N GLU A 44 23.92 11.16 -4.70
CA GLU A 44 25.01 11.09 -3.71
C GLU A 44 25.24 9.67 -3.16
N LEU A 45 24.41 8.72 -3.58
CA LEU A 45 24.51 7.33 -3.16
C LEU A 45 25.59 6.58 -3.94
N GLU A 46 26.13 5.54 -3.34
CA GLU A 46 26.98 4.59 -4.07
C GLU A 46 26.07 3.70 -4.94
N LEU A 47 26.20 3.85 -6.26
CA LEU A 47 25.34 3.17 -7.23
C LEU A 47 26.00 1.91 -7.77
N TYR A 48 25.18 0.97 -8.25
CA TYR A 48 25.67 -0.12 -9.07
C TYR A 48 26.10 0.42 -10.45
N PRO A 49 27.31 0.09 -10.94
CA PRO A 49 27.73 0.48 -12.29
C PRO A 49 26.84 -0.11 -13.39
N ASP A 50 26.33 -1.29 -13.18
CA ASP A 50 25.27 -1.96 -13.94
C ASP A 50 24.24 -2.50 -12.95
N PRO A 51 23.04 -1.90 -12.84
CA PRO A 51 22.06 -2.33 -11.86
C PRO A 51 21.49 -3.73 -12.10
N ARG A 52 21.68 -4.29 -13.32
CA ARG A 52 21.28 -5.67 -13.64
C ARG A 52 22.14 -6.72 -12.95
N THR A 53 23.34 -6.33 -12.48
CA THR A 53 24.24 -7.23 -11.75
C THR A 53 24.01 -7.25 -10.25
N ALA A 54 23.00 -6.51 -9.78
CA ALA A 54 22.65 -6.50 -8.35
C ALA A 54 22.02 -7.84 -7.95
N GLU A 55 22.42 -8.35 -6.80
CA GLU A 55 21.97 -9.63 -6.27
C GLU A 55 21.23 -9.50 -4.94
N GLY A 56 20.36 -10.47 -4.67
CA GLY A 56 19.63 -10.59 -3.42
C GLY A 56 18.37 -9.74 -3.34
N PRO A 57 17.47 -10.08 -2.41
CA PRO A 57 16.23 -9.33 -2.18
C PRO A 57 16.51 -8.03 -1.45
N ARG A 58 15.63 -7.03 -1.67
CA ARG A 58 15.66 -5.75 -0.97
C ARG A 58 14.26 -5.27 -0.63
N THR A 59 14.08 -4.77 0.58
CA THR A 59 12.85 -4.08 0.96
C THR A 59 13.05 -2.58 0.77
N ALA A 60 12.20 -1.96 -0.06
CA ALA A 60 12.15 -0.52 -0.19
C ALA A 60 11.37 0.06 0.99
N VAL A 61 11.99 1.01 1.70
CA VAL A 61 11.41 1.65 2.88
C VAL A 61 11.37 3.15 2.64
N VAL A 62 10.19 3.75 2.77
CA VAL A 62 10.02 5.20 2.63
C VAL A 62 10.76 5.96 3.75
N ALA A 63 11.31 7.11 3.44
CA ALA A 63 12.03 7.93 4.41
C ALA A 63 11.12 8.42 5.55
N SER A 64 9.83 8.55 5.27
CA SER A 64 8.77 8.85 6.23
C SER A 64 7.45 8.30 5.72
N ASP A 65 6.75 7.58 6.57
CA ASP A 65 5.40 7.08 6.30
C ASP A 65 4.30 8.12 6.64
N ALA A 66 4.67 9.22 7.30
CA ALA A 66 3.73 10.28 7.65
C ALA A 66 3.26 11.09 6.44
N VAL A 67 1.96 11.34 6.39
CA VAL A 67 1.36 12.29 5.44
C VAL A 67 1.41 13.69 6.07
N ARG A 68 2.14 14.61 5.43
CA ARG A 68 2.22 16.01 5.89
C ARG A 68 1.11 16.84 5.25
N PRO A 69 0.25 17.52 6.04
CA PRO A 69 -0.76 18.40 5.48
C PRO A 69 -0.11 19.63 4.81
N VAL A 70 -0.79 20.22 3.81
CA VAL A 70 -0.37 21.49 3.18
C VAL A 70 -0.83 22.69 4.00
N SER A 71 -1.81 22.50 4.89
CA SER A 71 -2.30 23.52 5.80
C SER A 71 -2.74 22.87 7.12
N GLU A 72 -2.47 23.54 8.25
CA GLU A 72 -2.89 23.07 9.58
C GLU A 72 -4.29 23.57 9.96
N SER A 73 -4.80 24.58 9.25
CA SER A 73 -6.13 25.14 9.50
C SER A 73 -6.80 25.48 8.17
N VAL A 74 -7.92 24.85 7.92
CA VAL A 74 -8.62 24.93 6.64
C VAL A 74 -10.06 25.39 6.84
N ALA A 75 -10.44 26.50 6.19
CA ALA A 75 -11.81 26.97 6.15
C ALA A 75 -12.54 26.28 4.98
N GLN A 76 -13.62 25.57 5.29
CA GLN A 76 -14.42 24.87 4.29
C GLN A 76 -15.56 25.75 3.77
N LEU A 77 -15.79 25.72 2.47
CA LEU A 77 -16.89 26.40 1.77
C LEU A 77 -18.00 25.36 1.52
N LEU A 78 -18.89 25.22 2.47
CA LEU A 78 -20.03 24.30 2.40
C LEU A 78 -21.35 25.09 2.42
N PRO A 79 -22.43 24.60 1.77
CA PRO A 79 -22.44 23.38 0.95
C PRO A 79 -21.68 23.56 -0.36
N THR A 80 -21.12 22.43 -0.86
CA THR A 80 -20.53 22.37 -2.20
C THR A 80 -21.27 21.35 -3.06
N THR A 81 -21.25 21.53 -4.38
CA THR A 81 -21.82 20.57 -5.33
C THR A 81 -20.70 20.01 -6.19
N VAL A 82 -20.61 18.70 -6.27
CA VAL A 82 -19.58 17.99 -7.04
C VAL A 82 -20.20 16.91 -7.94
N VAL A 83 -19.48 16.53 -8.97
CA VAL A 83 -19.82 15.37 -9.78
C VAL A 83 -19.31 14.10 -9.09
N SER A 84 -20.22 13.18 -8.83
CA SER A 84 -19.91 11.83 -8.34
C SER A 84 -19.87 10.88 -9.53
N HIS A 85 -18.74 10.20 -9.73
CA HIS A 85 -18.50 9.25 -10.83
C HIS A 85 -18.99 7.85 -10.48
N ASP A 86 -20.30 7.74 -10.29
CA ASP A 86 -20.93 6.48 -9.90
C ASP A 86 -20.81 5.41 -11.00
N PRO A 87 -20.73 4.12 -10.65
CA PRO A 87 -20.69 3.04 -11.64
C PRO A 87 -21.87 2.99 -12.60
N GLY A 88 -22.99 3.62 -12.24
CA GLY A 88 -24.21 3.77 -13.07
C GLY A 88 -24.23 5.02 -13.95
N GLY A 89 -23.22 5.85 -13.89
CA GLY A 89 -23.09 7.14 -14.58
C GLY A 89 -22.96 8.31 -13.60
N ASP A 90 -22.41 9.39 -14.11
CA ASP A 90 -22.15 10.61 -13.34
C ASP A 90 -23.41 11.24 -12.80
N ARG A 91 -23.33 11.78 -11.59
CA ARG A 91 -24.42 12.57 -10.99
C ARG A 91 -23.90 13.71 -10.13
N GLU A 92 -24.68 14.78 -10.01
CA GLU A 92 -24.39 15.84 -9.06
C GLU A 92 -24.76 15.40 -7.63
N VAL A 93 -23.87 15.68 -6.69
CA VAL A 93 -24.06 15.45 -5.25
C VAL A 93 -23.76 16.72 -4.50
N VAL A 94 -24.68 17.12 -3.63
CA VAL A 94 -24.48 18.22 -2.69
C VAL A 94 -23.85 17.66 -1.42
N VAL A 95 -22.74 18.24 -1.00
CA VAL A 95 -22.06 17.93 0.26
C VAL A 95 -22.28 19.09 1.23
N ASP A 96 -23.08 18.84 2.26
CA ASP A 96 -23.45 19.84 3.26
C ASP A 96 -22.58 19.78 4.52
N ASP A 97 -22.06 18.59 4.85
CA ASP A 97 -21.37 18.32 6.09
C ASP A 97 -20.19 17.34 5.87
N THR A 98 -19.00 17.77 6.25
CA THR A 98 -17.74 17.01 6.16
C THR A 98 -17.11 16.80 7.54
N SER A 99 -17.89 16.95 8.61
CA SER A 99 -17.38 16.83 9.98
C SER A 99 -17.00 15.39 10.36
N ARG A 100 -17.52 14.39 9.62
CA ARG A 100 -17.27 12.96 9.87
C ARG A 100 -17.08 12.23 8.53
N VAL A 101 -15.83 12.12 8.11
CA VAL A 101 -15.45 11.56 6.80
C VAL A 101 -14.95 10.13 6.96
N ILE A 102 -15.34 9.26 6.04
CA ILE A 102 -14.70 7.97 5.81
C ILE A 102 -14.24 7.94 4.34
N ALA A 103 -12.98 7.66 4.10
CA ALA A 103 -12.39 7.52 2.78
C ALA A 103 -12.05 6.05 2.53
N LEU A 104 -12.52 5.50 1.40
CA LEU A 104 -12.53 4.07 1.11
C LEU A 104 -11.99 3.80 -0.29
N ASP A 105 -10.78 3.26 -0.39
CA ASP A 105 -10.17 2.81 -1.63
C ASP A 105 -9.19 1.63 -1.39
N MET A 106 -8.79 0.96 -2.46
CA MET A 106 -7.93 -0.22 -2.39
C MET A 106 -6.53 0.09 -1.86
N ALA A 107 -6.00 1.30 -2.10
CA ALA A 107 -4.62 1.69 -1.86
C ALA A 107 -4.42 2.66 -0.67
N GLY A 108 -5.51 3.14 -0.04
CA GLY A 108 -5.46 4.14 1.03
C GLY A 108 -5.10 5.56 0.55
N SER A 109 -5.17 5.81 -0.75
CA SER A 109 -4.84 7.10 -1.37
C SER A 109 -5.81 8.20 -0.99
N LEU A 110 -7.12 7.88 -0.91
CA LEU A 110 -8.15 8.83 -0.55
C LEU A 110 -7.99 9.36 0.87
N ALA A 111 -7.78 8.47 1.84
CA ALA A 111 -7.55 8.87 3.23
C ALA A 111 -6.27 9.72 3.38
N ALA A 112 -5.19 9.34 2.68
CA ALA A 112 -3.96 10.11 2.64
C ALA A 112 -4.17 11.49 2.01
N THR A 113 -5.04 11.59 0.99
CA THR A 113 -5.39 12.88 0.35
C THR A 113 -6.20 13.77 1.30
N VAL A 114 -7.22 13.23 1.98
CA VAL A 114 -7.97 13.98 3.02
C VAL A 114 -7.03 14.51 4.11
N TRP A 115 -6.10 13.67 4.55
CA TRP A 115 -5.07 14.07 5.54
C TRP A 115 -4.14 15.16 5.00
N GLY A 116 -3.65 14.98 3.76
CA GLY A 116 -2.79 15.94 3.07
C GLY A 116 -3.43 17.32 2.87
N LEU A 117 -4.75 17.38 2.73
CA LEU A 117 -5.53 18.60 2.69
C LEU A 117 -5.66 19.30 4.06
N GLY A 118 -5.21 18.69 5.16
CA GLY A 118 -5.33 19.23 6.51
C GLY A 118 -6.67 18.92 7.17
N LEU A 119 -7.40 17.93 6.68
CA LEU A 119 -8.69 17.49 7.21
C LEU A 119 -8.63 16.11 7.85
N GLY A 120 -7.45 15.67 8.30
CA GLY A 120 -7.24 14.38 8.95
C GLY A 120 -8.11 14.16 10.18
N ASP A 121 -8.35 15.21 10.97
CA ASP A 121 -9.21 15.15 12.17
C ASP A 121 -10.69 14.85 11.85
N ALA A 122 -11.12 15.07 10.62
CA ALA A 122 -12.46 14.70 10.17
C ALA A 122 -12.61 13.21 9.88
N LEU A 123 -11.51 12.46 9.70
CA LEU A 123 -11.56 11.02 9.48
C LEU A 123 -12.03 10.30 10.75
N VAL A 124 -13.11 9.54 10.63
CA VAL A 124 -13.73 8.81 11.77
C VAL A 124 -13.60 7.30 11.64
N GLY A 125 -13.12 6.80 10.53
CA GLY A 125 -12.86 5.40 10.24
C GLY A 125 -11.97 5.26 9.02
N ARG A 126 -11.40 4.08 8.83
CA ARG A 126 -10.47 3.80 7.75
C ARG A 126 -10.69 2.43 7.12
N ASP A 127 -10.28 2.28 5.88
CA ASP A 127 -10.06 0.96 5.30
C ASP A 127 -8.77 0.32 5.85
N MET A 128 -8.54 -0.94 5.48
CA MET A 128 -7.35 -1.68 5.94
C MET A 128 -6.05 -1.23 5.26
N SER A 129 -6.11 -0.52 4.13
CA SER A 129 -4.93 -0.01 3.40
C SER A 129 -4.44 1.33 3.94
N THR A 130 -5.27 2.02 4.70
CA THR A 130 -4.91 3.28 5.37
C THR A 130 -4.08 2.97 6.62
N THR A 131 -2.74 3.03 6.50
CA THR A 131 -1.81 2.57 7.54
C THR A 131 -0.75 3.60 7.94
N PHE A 132 -0.85 4.85 7.46
CA PHE A 132 0.10 5.91 7.80
C PHE A 132 -0.12 6.46 9.22
N PRO A 133 0.93 7.05 9.85
CA PRO A 133 0.88 7.58 11.21
C PRO A 133 -0.26 8.58 11.43
N GLY A 134 -0.92 8.43 12.57
CA GLY A 134 -2.09 9.21 12.97
C GLY A 134 -3.43 8.52 12.64
N THR A 135 -3.42 7.40 11.92
CA THR A 135 -4.62 6.62 11.60
C THR A 135 -4.78 5.34 12.41
N GLU A 136 -3.85 5.02 13.28
CA GLU A 136 -3.78 3.75 14.04
C GLU A 136 -5.01 3.54 14.90
N GLU A 137 -5.50 4.59 15.55
CA GLU A 137 -6.65 4.55 16.46
C GLU A 137 -8.00 4.59 15.71
N LEU A 138 -7.99 4.87 14.40
CA LEU A 138 -9.24 4.89 13.63
C LEU A 138 -9.80 3.48 13.47
N PRO A 139 -11.10 3.26 13.76
CA PRO A 139 -11.74 1.98 13.52
C PRO A 139 -11.63 1.52 12.07
N VAL A 140 -11.23 0.27 11.84
CA VAL A 140 -11.21 -0.33 10.52
C VAL A 140 -12.63 -0.74 10.15
N VAL A 141 -13.14 -0.21 9.04
CA VAL A 141 -14.51 -0.47 8.55
C VAL A 141 -14.56 -1.47 7.39
N THR A 142 -13.43 -2.04 7.04
CA THR A 142 -13.33 -3.11 6.03
C THR A 142 -12.90 -4.42 6.69
N SER A 143 -13.25 -5.53 6.07
CA SER A 143 -12.81 -6.87 6.47
C SER A 143 -11.78 -7.44 5.50
N GLY A 144 -11.35 -8.68 5.70
CA GLY A 144 -10.48 -9.38 4.77
C GLY A 144 -11.01 -9.29 3.33
N ALA A 145 -10.10 -9.22 2.35
CA ALA A 145 -10.39 -8.95 0.94
C ALA A 145 -11.05 -7.57 0.69
N HIS A 146 -10.80 -6.58 1.54
CA HIS A 146 -11.26 -5.19 1.43
C HIS A 146 -12.79 -5.02 1.34
N ALA A 147 -13.57 -5.96 1.90
CA ALA A 147 -15.02 -5.85 1.89
C ALA A 147 -15.50 -4.80 2.91
N ILE A 148 -16.29 -3.83 2.47
CA ILE A 148 -16.87 -2.79 3.32
C ILE A 148 -17.90 -3.41 4.27
N ASN A 149 -17.81 -3.11 5.55
CA ASN A 149 -18.79 -3.50 6.56
C ASN A 149 -19.76 -2.33 6.83
N ALA A 150 -20.98 -2.43 6.30
CA ALA A 150 -22.00 -1.40 6.43
C ALA A 150 -22.31 -1.04 7.89
N GLU A 151 -22.41 -2.03 8.78
CA GLU A 151 -22.71 -1.81 10.19
C GLU A 151 -21.60 -1.03 10.90
N SER A 152 -20.33 -1.40 10.60
CA SER A 152 -19.16 -0.67 11.13
C SER A 152 -19.12 0.77 10.64
N VAL A 153 -19.43 1.01 9.36
CA VAL A 153 -19.51 2.37 8.79
C VAL A 153 -20.63 3.16 9.48
N LEU A 154 -21.86 2.63 9.52
CA LEU A 154 -23.02 3.32 10.09
C LEU A 154 -22.87 3.58 11.61
N ALA A 155 -22.20 2.68 12.34
CA ALA A 155 -21.91 2.88 13.77
C ALA A 155 -21.06 4.12 14.04
N LEU A 156 -20.22 4.51 13.09
CA LEU A 156 -19.41 5.72 13.14
C LEU A 156 -20.17 6.98 12.76
N ARG A 157 -21.41 6.86 12.27
CA ARG A 157 -22.28 7.97 11.86
C ARG A 157 -21.55 8.96 10.95
N PRO A 158 -20.98 8.53 9.81
CA PRO A 158 -20.32 9.44 8.89
C PRO A 158 -21.34 10.39 8.26
N THR A 159 -20.91 11.61 7.99
CA THR A 159 -21.67 12.59 7.19
C THR A 159 -21.31 12.48 5.72
N LEU A 160 -20.07 12.06 5.43
CA LEU A 160 -19.56 11.89 4.08
C LEU A 160 -18.72 10.60 3.97
N VAL A 161 -18.98 9.84 2.92
CA VAL A 161 -18.10 8.75 2.45
C VAL A 161 -17.56 9.14 1.08
N LEU A 162 -16.23 9.20 0.97
CA LEU A 162 -15.50 9.30 -0.28
C LEU A 162 -15.03 7.91 -0.71
N THR A 163 -15.21 7.56 -1.97
CA THR A 163 -14.75 6.28 -2.51
C THR A 163 -14.41 6.42 -4.00
N ASP A 164 -13.56 5.55 -4.51
CA ASP A 164 -13.29 5.40 -5.94
C ASP A 164 -14.01 4.16 -6.53
N GLY A 165 -14.74 3.41 -5.68
CA GLY A 165 -15.42 2.18 -6.08
C GLY A 165 -14.51 0.98 -6.27
N SER A 166 -13.22 1.08 -5.95
CA SER A 166 -12.25 -0.03 -6.06
C SER A 166 -12.48 -1.14 -5.02
N ILE A 167 -13.16 -0.82 -3.92
CA ILE A 167 -13.57 -1.77 -2.89
C ILE A 167 -15.09 -1.81 -2.75
N GLY A 168 -15.60 -2.94 -2.28
CA GLY A 168 -17.05 -3.17 -2.25
C GLY A 168 -17.53 -4.02 -1.09
N PRO A 169 -18.70 -4.61 -1.21
CA PRO A 169 -19.57 -4.67 -2.39
C PRO A 169 -20.33 -3.36 -2.66
N ARG A 170 -20.72 -3.14 -3.91
CA ARG A 170 -21.35 -1.87 -4.36
C ARG A 170 -22.70 -1.60 -3.70
N ASP A 171 -23.49 -2.61 -3.43
CA ASP A 171 -24.80 -2.52 -2.77
C ASP A 171 -24.67 -1.93 -1.35
N VAL A 172 -23.54 -2.11 -0.69
CA VAL A 172 -23.27 -1.48 0.61
C VAL A 172 -23.20 0.04 0.49
N LEU A 173 -22.60 0.58 -0.58
CA LEU A 173 -22.54 2.03 -0.79
C LEU A 173 -23.93 2.62 -1.06
N GLU A 174 -24.80 1.90 -1.79
CA GLU A 174 -26.19 2.31 -1.95
C GLU A 174 -26.98 2.23 -0.62
N GLN A 175 -26.76 1.19 0.18
CA GLN A 175 -27.35 1.08 1.52
C GLN A 175 -26.93 2.23 2.43
N LEU A 176 -25.69 2.70 2.34
CA LEU A 176 -25.24 3.88 3.10
C LEU A 176 -26.01 5.12 2.68
N ARG A 177 -26.24 5.34 1.38
CA ARG A 177 -27.05 6.44 0.85
C ARG A 177 -28.50 6.37 1.32
N GLU A 178 -29.11 5.20 1.24
CA GLU A 178 -30.49 4.98 1.74
C GLU A 178 -30.60 5.28 3.24
N SER A 179 -29.52 5.13 3.97
CA SER A 179 -29.41 5.45 5.40
C SER A 179 -29.14 6.94 5.66
N GLY A 180 -29.08 7.78 4.62
CA GLY A 180 -28.88 9.23 4.72
C GLY A 180 -27.42 9.69 4.74
N VAL A 181 -26.46 8.82 4.45
CA VAL A 181 -25.04 9.18 4.33
C VAL A 181 -24.78 9.75 2.93
N THR A 182 -24.12 10.91 2.85
CA THR A 182 -23.63 11.43 1.57
C THR A 182 -22.47 10.55 1.07
N VAL A 183 -22.58 10.00 -0.15
CA VAL A 183 -21.53 9.18 -0.77
C VAL A 183 -21.13 9.79 -2.09
N VAL A 184 -19.84 10.08 -2.26
CA VAL A 184 -19.26 10.66 -3.47
C VAL A 184 -18.22 9.68 -4.03
N PHE A 185 -18.38 9.32 -5.29
CA PHE A 185 -17.38 8.55 -6.04
C PHE A 185 -16.44 9.52 -6.75
N LEU A 186 -15.18 9.46 -6.41
CA LEU A 186 -14.11 10.23 -7.06
C LEU A 186 -13.42 9.38 -8.11
N ALA A 187 -13.09 9.98 -9.25
CA ALA A 187 -12.21 9.33 -10.22
C ALA A 187 -10.82 9.17 -9.61
N ASN A 188 -10.27 7.97 -9.67
CA ASN A 188 -8.94 7.68 -9.13
C ASN A 188 -8.17 6.82 -10.14
N GLU A 189 -7.41 7.48 -10.99
CA GLU A 189 -6.48 6.83 -11.90
C GLU A 189 -5.20 6.48 -11.16
N SER A 190 -4.76 5.23 -11.26
CA SER A 190 -3.52 4.75 -10.63
C SER A 190 -2.29 5.27 -11.37
N SER A 191 -2.06 6.58 -11.29
CA SER A 191 -0.94 7.30 -11.91
C SER A 191 -0.53 8.51 -11.05
N PHE A 192 0.64 9.10 -11.35
CA PHE A 192 1.07 10.33 -10.65
C PHE A 192 0.19 11.53 -11.04
N GLU A 193 -0.23 11.59 -12.28
CA GLU A 193 -1.17 12.59 -12.79
C GLU A 193 -2.56 12.40 -12.16
N GLY A 194 -2.99 11.14 -11.99
CA GLY A 194 -4.20 10.79 -11.25
C GLY A 194 -4.16 11.24 -9.79
N ALA A 195 -3.02 11.10 -9.11
CA ALA A 195 -2.85 11.60 -7.74
C ALA A 195 -3.03 13.13 -7.62
N VAL A 196 -2.52 13.86 -8.60
CA VAL A 196 -2.68 15.33 -8.70
C VAL A 196 -4.16 15.69 -8.89
N GLN A 197 -4.87 14.99 -9.78
CA GLN A 197 -6.29 15.22 -10.01
C GLN A 197 -7.14 14.82 -8.81
N LEU A 198 -6.83 13.69 -8.16
CA LEU A 198 -7.50 13.23 -6.95
C LEU A 198 -7.42 14.27 -5.81
N ALA A 199 -6.29 14.97 -5.69
CA ALA A 199 -6.14 16.03 -4.69
C ALA A 199 -7.13 17.18 -4.95
N ARG A 200 -7.36 17.57 -6.21
CA ARG A 200 -8.32 18.59 -6.60
C ARG A 200 -9.76 18.16 -6.37
N ASP A 201 -10.09 16.94 -6.80
CA ASP A 201 -11.46 16.41 -6.73
C ASP A 201 -11.89 16.15 -5.29
N ALA A 202 -11.00 15.58 -4.47
CA ALA A 202 -11.25 15.40 -3.04
C ALA A 202 -11.41 16.76 -2.33
N ALA A 203 -10.56 17.73 -2.67
CA ALA A 203 -10.66 19.08 -2.10
C ALA A 203 -11.98 19.79 -2.50
N ALA A 204 -12.42 19.62 -3.74
CA ALA A 204 -13.71 20.14 -4.18
C ALA A 204 -14.87 19.52 -3.38
N ALA A 205 -14.84 18.17 -3.19
CA ALA A 205 -15.85 17.47 -2.38
C ALA A 205 -15.82 17.86 -0.90
N LEU A 206 -14.68 18.28 -0.39
CA LEU A 206 -14.50 18.73 0.99
C LEU A 206 -14.67 20.26 1.16
N GLY A 207 -15.00 21.00 0.10
CA GLY A 207 -15.21 22.45 0.13
C GLY A 207 -13.93 23.26 0.35
N VAL A 208 -12.77 22.75 -0.08
CA VAL A 208 -11.44 23.37 0.12
C VAL A 208 -10.63 23.46 -1.19
N PRO A 209 -11.19 23.94 -2.30
CA PRO A 209 -10.56 23.85 -3.62
C PRO A 209 -9.20 24.55 -3.69
N GLU A 210 -8.99 25.67 -3.00
CA GLU A 210 -7.69 26.37 -2.98
C GLU A 210 -6.60 25.54 -2.29
N VAL A 211 -6.94 24.81 -1.23
CA VAL A 211 -6.00 23.88 -0.55
C VAL A 211 -5.72 22.68 -1.43
N GLY A 212 -6.71 22.27 -2.25
CA GLY A 212 -6.56 21.22 -3.26
C GLY A 212 -5.48 21.55 -4.29
N GLU A 213 -5.44 22.79 -4.79
CA GLU A 213 -4.39 23.24 -5.72
C GLU A 213 -3.01 23.21 -5.04
N LEU A 214 -2.89 23.64 -3.79
CA LEU A 214 -1.62 23.59 -3.06
C LEU A 214 -1.13 22.14 -2.89
N LEU A 215 -2.03 21.21 -2.60
CA LEU A 215 -1.67 19.80 -2.49
C LEU A 215 -1.29 19.19 -3.84
N ALA A 216 -2.06 19.51 -4.88
CA ALA A 216 -1.81 19.06 -6.25
C ALA A 216 -0.45 19.55 -6.77
N GLU A 217 -0.14 20.83 -6.59
CA GLU A 217 1.17 21.42 -6.95
C GLU A 217 2.32 20.77 -6.18
N ARG A 218 2.15 20.52 -4.88
CA ARG A 218 3.16 19.82 -4.07
C ARG A 218 3.39 18.40 -4.57
N ILE A 219 2.35 17.61 -4.80
CA ILE A 219 2.47 16.23 -5.32
C ILE A 219 3.24 16.24 -6.65
N ALA A 220 2.85 17.12 -7.59
CA ALA A 220 3.50 17.22 -8.89
C ALA A 220 4.99 17.59 -8.75
N SER A 221 5.31 18.63 -7.97
CA SER A 221 6.66 19.12 -7.77
C SER A 221 7.56 18.07 -7.11
N ASP A 222 7.08 17.40 -6.04
CA ASP A 222 7.85 16.40 -5.31
C ASP A 222 8.14 15.17 -6.21
N VAL A 223 7.18 14.75 -7.02
CA VAL A 223 7.36 13.64 -7.98
C VAL A 223 8.35 14.04 -9.08
N ASP A 224 8.25 15.24 -9.65
CA ASP A 224 9.13 15.70 -10.71
C ASP A 224 10.57 15.84 -10.21
N GLU A 225 10.78 16.28 -8.96
CA GLU A 225 12.12 16.33 -8.36
C GLU A 225 12.73 14.92 -8.27
N VAL A 226 11.99 13.94 -7.77
CA VAL A 226 12.49 12.56 -7.67
C VAL A 226 12.71 11.95 -9.06
N ARG A 227 11.81 12.18 -10.02
CA ARG A 227 11.99 11.76 -11.42
C ARG A 227 13.28 12.33 -12.03
N ALA A 228 13.59 13.59 -11.76
CA ALA A 228 14.84 14.21 -12.25
C ALA A 228 16.09 13.55 -11.63
N GLN A 229 16.06 13.24 -10.33
CA GLN A 229 17.13 12.50 -9.66
C GLN A 229 17.30 11.10 -10.26
N ILE A 230 16.19 10.38 -10.48
CA ILE A 230 16.22 9.04 -11.10
C ILE A 230 16.79 9.12 -12.53
N ALA A 231 16.37 10.10 -13.33
CA ALA A 231 16.89 10.27 -14.69
C ALA A 231 18.41 10.53 -14.73
N ALA A 232 18.97 11.08 -13.65
CA ALA A 232 20.41 11.30 -13.52
C ALA A 232 21.20 10.01 -13.17
N ILE A 233 20.55 8.99 -12.61
CA ILE A 233 21.20 7.76 -12.13
C ILE A 233 20.81 6.51 -12.93
N ALA A 234 19.61 6.47 -13.50
CA ALA A 234 19.14 5.35 -14.30
C ALA A 234 19.86 5.31 -15.67
N PRO A 235 20.15 4.11 -16.21
CA PRO A 235 20.74 4.00 -17.54
C PRO A 235 19.85 4.64 -18.61
N SER A 236 20.40 5.58 -19.38
CA SER A 236 19.70 6.21 -20.50
C SER A 236 19.62 5.33 -21.76
N ASP A 237 20.53 4.33 -21.87
CA ASP A 237 20.54 3.34 -22.94
C ASP A 237 19.46 2.28 -22.68
N PRO A 238 18.44 2.12 -23.54
CA PRO A 238 17.36 1.15 -23.34
C PRO A 238 17.84 -0.30 -23.15
N GLU A 239 18.97 -0.69 -23.75
CA GLU A 239 19.55 -2.02 -23.62
C GLU A 239 20.16 -2.27 -22.23
N LYS A 240 20.39 -1.21 -21.46
CA LYS A 240 20.96 -1.25 -20.10
C LYS A 240 19.94 -0.94 -19.02
N GLN A 241 18.74 -0.51 -19.37
CA GLN A 241 17.67 -0.29 -18.43
C GLN A 241 17.25 -1.61 -17.80
N LEU A 242 16.89 -1.56 -16.51
CA LEU A 242 16.32 -2.71 -15.81
C LEU A 242 15.02 -3.16 -16.47
N ARG A 243 14.88 -4.43 -16.70
CA ARG A 243 13.65 -5.10 -17.13
C ARG A 243 12.86 -5.48 -15.87
N VAL A 244 11.71 -4.87 -15.66
CA VAL A 244 10.97 -4.99 -14.42
C VAL A 244 9.57 -5.53 -14.69
N VAL A 245 9.08 -6.39 -13.82
CA VAL A 245 7.66 -6.76 -13.73
C VAL A 245 7.15 -6.49 -12.32
N PHE A 246 5.87 -6.20 -12.21
CA PHE A 246 5.16 -6.18 -10.93
C PHE A 246 4.35 -7.47 -10.80
N LEU A 247 4.63 -8.22 -9.72
CA LEU A 247 3.95 -9.46 -9.41
C LEU A 247 3.09 -9.30 -8.14
N TYR A 248 1.78 -9.30 -8.31
CA TYR A 248 0.86 -9.43 -7.18
C TYR A 248 0.71 -10.90 -6.82
N LEU A 249 0.83 -11.22 -5.55
CA LEU A 249 0.72 -12.60 -5.09
C LEU A 249 0.06 -12.73 -3.71
N ARG A 250 -0.62 -13.85 -3.53
CA ARG A 250 -1.12 -14.36 -2.25
C ARG A 250 -0.81 -15.86 -2.23
N GLY A 251 0.41 -16.20 -1.77
CA GLY A 251 0.98 -17.55 -1.86
C GLY A 251 0.11 -18.60 -1.19
N GLY A 252 -0.43 -18.31 0.01
CA GLY A 252 -1.34 -19.20 0.72
C GLY A 252 -2.65 -19.51 -0.02
N SER A 253 -3.05 -18.68 -0.99
CA SER A 253 -4.24 -18.88 -1.83
C SER A 253 -3.89 -19.30 -3.27
N GLY A 254 -2.61 -19.47 -3.60
CA GLY A 254 -2.16 -19.82 -4.95
C GLY A 254 -2.41 -18.72 -5.99
N ILE A 255 -2.56 -17.47 -5.57
CA ILE A 255 -2.84 -16.34 -6.45
C ILE A 255 -1.53 -15.70 -6.89
N TYR A 256 -1.33 -15.58 -8.20
CA TYR A 256 -0.19 -14.96 -8.84
C TYR A 256 -0.65 -14.22 -10.09
N TYR A 257 -0.53 -12.88 -10.08
CA TYR A 257 -0.97 -12.02 -11.19
C TYR A 257 0.17 -11.09 -11.60
N LEU A 258 0.41 -10.99 -12.91
CA LEU A 258 1.26 -9.95 -13.48
C LEU A 258 0.42 -8.71 -13.77
N PHE A 259 0.98 -7.58 -13.44
CA PHE A 259 0.44 -6.26 -13.75
C PHE A 259 1.13 -5.75 -15.02
N GLY A 260 0.35 -5.35 -16.01
CA GLY A 260 0.80 -4.77 -17.26
C GLY A 260 0.36 -3.32 -17.41
N ALA A 261 0.22 -2.86 -18.66
CA ALA A 261 -0.27 -1.51 -18.95
C ALA A 261 -1.64 -1.24 -18.28
N GLU A 262 -1.90 0.00 -17.90
CA GLU A 262 -3.14 0.46 -17.25
C GLU A 262 -3.40 -0.16 -15.86
N SER A 263 -2.40 -0.80 -15.26
CA SER A 263 -2.51 -1.37 -13.90
C SER A 263 -2.03 -0.41 -12.80
N GLY A 264 -1.40 0.69 -13.17
CA GLY A 264 -0.64 1.57 -12.30
C GLY A 264 0.83 1.15 -12.12
N ALA A 265 1.14 -0.15 -12.15
CA ALA A 265 2.53 -0.61 -12.06
C ALA A 265 3.39 -0.10 -13.23
N ASP A 266 2.81 0.03 -14.41
CA ASP A 266 3.46 0.56 -15.61
C ASP A 266 3.89 2.03 -15.44
N HIS A 267 3.08 2.87 -14.80
CA HIS A 267 3.45 4.25 -14.47
C HIS A 267 4.61 4.29 -13.48
N LEU A 268 4.59 3.45 -12.46
CA LEU A 268 5.64 3.34 -11.45
C LEU A 268 6.96 2.88 -12.07
N ILE A 269 6.94 1.78 -12.83
CA ILE A 269 8.14 1.19 -13.46
C ILE A 269 8.78 2.18 -14.44
N ARG A 270 7.99 2.86 -15.27
CA ARG A 270 8.50 3.90 -16.17
C ARG A 270 9.12 5.09 -15.44
N ALA A 271 8.49 5.55 -14.35
CA ALA A 271 9.02 6.63 -13.53
C ALA A 271 10.34 6.27 -12.84
N LEU A 272 10.57 4.98 -12.56
CA LEU A 272 11.84 4.44 -12.07
C LEU A 272 12.94 4.40 -13.14
N GLY A 273 12.68 4.84 -14.37
CA GLY A 273 13.65 4.74 -15.47
C GLY A 273 13.90 3.30 -15.94
N ALA A 274 12.96 2.41 -15.69
CA ALA A 274 13.01 1.01 -16.03
C ALA A 274 12.00 0.65 -17.14
N ARG A 275 12.15 -0.53 -17.72
CA ARG A 275 11.26 -1.09 -18.74
C ARG A 275 10.24 -2.00 -18.10
N ASP A 276 8.98 -1.74 -18.34
CA ASP A 276 7.87 -2.64 -17.98
C ASP A 276 7.76 -3.73 -19.05
N VAL A 277 8.37 -4.88 -18.79
CA VAL A 277 8.38 -5.96 -19.77
C VAL A 277 7.05 -6.70 -19.88
N ALA A 278 6.16 -6.60 -18.91
CA ALA A 278 4.80 -7.09 -19.04
C ALA A 278 3.99 -6.25 -20.03
N ALA A 279 4.05 -4.93 -19.92
CA ALA A 279 3.42 -4.01 -20.88
C ALA A 279 4.01 -4.16 -22.29
N GLU A 280 5.34 -4.31 -22.43
CA GLU A 280 6.00 -4.55 -23.72
C GLU A 280 5.52 -5.83 -24.42
N LEU A 281 5.12 -6.84 -23.66
CA LEU A 281 4.53 -8.08 -24.16
C LEU A 281 3.02 -7.97 -24.45
N GLY A 282 2.45 -6.75 -24.34
CA GLY A 282 1.03 -6.49 -24.61
C GLY A 282 0.11 -6.94 -23.46
N TRP A 283 0.60 -7.01 -22.24
CA TRP A 283 -0.24 -7.28 -21.08
C TRP A 283 -0.93 -6.00 -20.63
N GLU A 284 -2.24 -6.04 -20.52
CA GLU A 284 -3.09 -4.95 -20.05
C GLU A 284 -3.77 -5.34 -18.75
N GLY A 285 -3.82 -4.43 -17.80
CA GLY A 285 -4.43 -4.64 -16.49
C GLY A 285 -3.71 -5.73 -15.68
N MET A 286 -4.46 -6.48 -14.93
CA MET A 286 -3.99 -7.56 -14.06
C MET A 286 -4.42 -8.92 -14.63
N LYS A 287 -3.47 -9.78 -14.97
CA LYS A 287 -3.73 -11.11 -15.55
C LYS A 287 -3.01 -12.21 -14.78
N PRO A 288 -3.59 -13.44 -14.69
CA PRO A 288 -2.92 -14.58 -14.08
C PRO A 288 -1.55 -14.82 -14.72
N MET A 289 -0.53 -14.97 -13.89
CA MET A 289 0.83 -15.30 -14.35
C MET A 289 0.87 -16.72 -14.88
N THR A 290 1.37 -16.90 -16.10
CA THR A 290 1.74 -18.21 -16.65
C THR A 290 3.27 -18.38 -16.66
N ASP A 291 3.73 -19.63 -16.66
CA ASP A 291 5.15 -19.94 -16.71
C ASP A 291 5.79 -19.42 -18.01
N GLU A 292 5.09 -19.57 -19.15
CA GLU A 292 5.54 -19.07 -20.44
C GLU A 292 5.68 -17.56 -20.46
N ALA A 293 4.71 -16.85 -19.90
CA ALA A 293 4.75 -15.38 -19.84
C ALA A 293 5.93 -14.90 -18.98
N MET A 294 6.17 -15.55 -17.85
CA MET A 294 7.29 -15.20 -16.98
C MET A 294 8.66 -15.46 -17.65
N ILE A 295 8.81 -16.61 -18.30
CA ILE A 295 10.04 -16.94 -19.04
C ILE A 295 10.25 -15.98 -20.22
N GLN A 296 9.19 -15.62 -20.94
CA GLN A 296 9.27 -14.69 -22.05
C GLN A 296 9.60 -13.25 -21.57
N ALA A 297 9.02 -12.84 -20.46
CA ALA A 297 9.30 -11.56 -19.83
C ALA A 297 10.77 -11.48 -19.38
N ASP A 298 11.32 -12.56 -18.83
CA ASP A 298 12.69 -12.66 -18.30
C ASP A 298 13.14 -11.37 -17.60
N PRO A 299 12.48 -10.95 -16.51
CA PRO A 299 12.80 -9.71 -15.85
C PRO A 299 14.16 -9.77 -15.13
N ASP A 300 14.84 -8.60 -15.00
CA ASP A 300 16.00 -8.44 -14.12
C ASP A 300 15.57 -8.25 -12.66
N VAL A 301 14.38 -7.68 -12.44
CA VAL A 301 13.82 -7.40 -11.12
C VAL A 301 12.32 -7.72 -11.09
N VAL A 302 11.87 -8.32 -9.99
CA VAL A 302 10.45 -8.48 -9.68
C VAL A 302 10.07 -7.56 -8.53
N LEU A 303 9.16 -6.62 -8.76
CA LEU A 303 8.53 -5.82 -7.72
C LEU A 303 7.37 -6.61 -7.12
N VAL A 304 7.26 -6.61 -5.81
CA VAL A 304 6.22 -7.33 -5.07
C VAL A 304 5.74 -6.55 -3.85
N MET A 305 4.57 -6.88 -3.34
CA MET A 305 4.11 -6.41 -2.03
C MET A 305 4.71 -7.25 -0.91
N THR A 306 5.12 -6.63 0.19
CA THR A 306 5.81 -7.30 1.32
C THR A 306 4.97 -8.45 1.90
N HIS A 307 3.70 -8.24 2.23
CA HIS A 307 2.84 -9.32 2.74
C HIS A 307 2.57 -10.40 1.69
N GLY A 308 2.48 -9.99 0.42
CA GLY A 308 2.40 -10.94 -0.69
C GLY A 308 3.60 -11.89 -0.68
N LEU A 309 4.81 -11.36 -0.69
CA LEU A 309 6.04 -12.14 -0.67
C LEU A 309 6.14 -13.01 0.59
N ALA A 310 5.83 -12.46 1.76
CA ALA A 310 5.80 -13.20 3.02
C ALA A 310 4.80 -14.37 2.98
N SER A 311 3.62 -14.19 2.35
CA SER A 311 2.59 -15.23 2.21
C SER A 311 3.03 -16.42 1.36
N ALA A 312 4.04 -16.23 0.51
CA ALA A 312 4.65 -17.30 -0.30
C ALA A 312 5.85 -17.97 0.39
N GLY A 313 6.20 -17.57 1.62
CA GLY A 313 7.39 -18.05 2.32
C GLY A 313 8.68 -17.31 1.92
N GLY A 314 8.54 -16.03 1.55
CA GLY A 314 9.63 -15.20 1.07
C GLY A 314 10.09 -15.59 -0.33
N VAL A 315 11.29 -15.16 -0.71
CA VAL A 315 11.87 -15.47 -2.04
C VAL A 315 12.08 -16.97 -2.23
N ASP A 316 12.51 -17.68 -1.20
CA ASP A 316 12.75 -19.13 -1.29
C ASP A 316 11.46 -19.90 -1.58
N GLY A 317 10.41 -19.65 -0.79
CA GLY A 317 9.12 -20.30 -1.00
C GLY A 317 8.47 -19.91 -2.33
N LEU A 318 8.62 -18.65 -2.78
CA LEU A 318 8.13 -18.21 -4.07
C LEU A 318 8.82 -18.94 -5.23
N LEU A 319 10.15 -19.08 -5.22
CA LEU A 319 10.91 -19.78 -6.25
C LEU A 319 10.63 -21.29 -6.25
N GLU A 320 10.40 -21.88 -5.08
CA GLU A 320 9.96 -23.28 -4.97
C GLU A 320 8.56 -23.48 -5.56
N ALA A 321 7.63 -22.60 -5.25
CA ALA A 321 6.25 -22.65 -5.73
C ALA A 321 6.12 -22.34 -7.23
N LYS A 322 7.04 -21.56 -7.79
CA LYS A 322 7.06 -21.09 -9.19
C LYS A 322 8.42 -21.30 -9.85
N PRO A 323 8.73 -22.56 -10.26
CA PRO A 323 10.05 -22.90 -10.85
C PRO A 323 10.39 -22.11 -12.11
N ALA A 324 9.39 -21.69 -12.91
CA ALA A 324 9.61 -20.87 -14.09
C ALA A 324 10.23 -19.50 -13.72
N LEU A 325 9.85 -18.93 -12.58
CA LEU A 325 10.42 -17.70 -12.09
C LEU A 325 11.91 -17.87 -11.72
N ALA A 326 12.30 -19.03 -11.21
CA ALA A 326 13.70 -19.35 -10.91
C ALA A 326 14.60 -19.41 -12.16
N LEU A 327 14.02 -19.56 -13.36
CA LEU A 327 14.76 -19.60 -14.63
C LEU A 327 15.02 -18.21 -15.19
N THR A 328 14.34 -17.16 -14.70
CA THR A 328 14.53 -15.79 -15.13
C THR A 328 15.79 -15.18 -14.54
N SER A 329 16.26 -14.06 -15.14
CA SER A 329 17.38 -13.28 -14.60
C SER A 329 17.11 -12.85 -13.15
N ALA A 330 15.91 -12.35 -12.84
CA ALA A 330 15.51 -12.00 -11.48
C ALA A 330 15.57 -13.20 -10.51
N GLY A 331 15.12 -14.37 -10.95
CA GLY A 331 15.15 -15.59 -10.14
C GLY A 331 16.59 -16.07 -9.86
N GLN A 332 17.45 -16.06 -10.86
CA GLN A 332 18.85 -16.46 -10.75
C GLN A 332 19.66 -15.56 -9.82
N HIS A 333 19.46 -14.24 -9.91
CA HIS A 333 20.07 -13.25 -9.02
C HIS A 333 19.29 -13.02 -7.72
N ARG A 334 18.14 -13.70 -7.54
CA ARG A 334 17.24 -13.52 -6.40
C ARG A 334 16.79 -12.07 -6.22
N ARG A 335 16.70 -11.33 -7.33
CA ARG A 335 16.45 -9.88 -7.34
C ARG A 335 14.96 -9.59 -7.25
N PHE A 336 14.47 -9.59 -6.02
CA PHE A 336 13.11 -9.21 -5.65
C PHE A 336 13.17 -7.93 -4.83
N VAL A 337 12.37 -6.94 -5.20
CA VAL A 337 12.25 -5.70 -4.44
C VAL A 337 10.82 -5.64 -3.93
N ASP A 338 10.68 -5.66 -2.61
CA ASP A 338 9.39 -5.55 -1.96
C ASP A 338 9.20 -4.20 -1.27
N MET A 339 7.95 -3.78 -1.14
CA MET A 339 7.52 -2.61 -0.38
C MET A 339 6.17 -2.90 0.29
N ALA A 340 5.87 -2.16 1.35
CA ALA A 340 4.60 -2.28 2.09
C ALA A 340 3.38 -2.20 1.16
N ASP A 341 2.39 -3.07 1.41
CA ASP A 341 1.20 -3.24 0.56
C ASP A 341 0.38 -1.93 0.41
N GLY A 342 0.30 -1.10 1.46
CA GLY A 342 -0.39 0.19 1.45
C GLY A 342 0.45 1.35 0.90
N GLU A 343 1.61 1.08 0.29
CA GLU A 343 2.53 2.09 -0.25
C GLU A 343 2.78 1.93 -1.73
N ILE A 344 3.20 0.74 -2.17
CA ILE A 344 3.84 0.51 -3.47
C ILE A 344 3.01 0.96 -4.69
N LEU A 345 1.70 0.91 -4.63
CA LEU A 345 0.78 1.42 -5.67
C LEU A 345 -0.19 2.48 -5.13
N SER A 346 0.16 3.11 -4.01
CA SER A 346 -0.63 4.21 -3.43
C SER A 346 -0.24 5.52 -4.08
N TYR A 347 -0.99 5.92 -5.11
CA TYR A 347 -0.83 7.21 -5.77
C TYR A 347 -1.53 8.31 -4.98
N GLY A 348 -0.75 9.25 -4.42
CA GLY A 348 -1.26 10.30 -3.55
C GLY A 348 -0.14 11.16 -2.96
N PRO A 349 -0.34 11.80 -1.81
CA PRO A 349 0.63 12.72 -1.20
C PRO A 349 2.01 12.12 -0.88
N ARG A 350 2.13 10.78 -0.85
CA ARG A 350 3.39 10.07 -0.58
C ARG A 350 4.06 9.49 -1.83
N SER A 351 3.53 9.75 -3.03
CA SER A 351 4.03 9.15 -4.29
C SER A 351 5.51 9.39 -4.52
N ALA A 352 6.02 10.57 -4.22
CA ALA A 352 7.44 10.89 -4.36
C ALA A 352 8.32 10.06 -3.42
N LEU A 353 7.87 9.84 -2.16
CA LEU A 353 8.60 9.02 -1.17
C LEU A 353 8.65 7.55 -1.60
N VAL A 354 7.56 7.03 -2.13
CA VAL A 354 7.48 5.67 -2.69
C VAL A 354 8.45 5.52 -3.85
N LEU A 355 8.44 6.47 -4.79
CA LEU A 355 9.31 6.47 -5.96
C LEU A 355 10.79 6.55 -5.56
N ASP A 356 11.15 7.42 -4.62
CA ASP A 356 12.53 7.54 -4.10
C ASP A 356 12.99 6.24 -3.42
N ALA A 357 12.18 5.65 -2.55
CA ALA A 357 12.52 4.41 -1.85
C ALA A 357 12.75 3.24 -2.81
N LEU A 358 11.91 3.10 -3.83
CA LEU A 358 12.08 2.07 -4.86
C LEU A 358 13.33 2.33 -5.72
N ALA A 359 13.60 3.59 -6.08
CA ALA A 359 14.81 3.92 -6.82
C ALA A 359 16.09 3.57 -6.03
N ARG A 360 16.12 3.86 -4.72
CA ARG A 360 17.21 3.42 -3.82
C ARG A 360 17.37 1.91 -3.82
N ALA A 361 16.26 1.18 -3.70
CA ALA A 361 16.29 -0.28 -3.70
C ALA A 361 16.77 -0.85 -5.04
N LEU A 362 16.51 -0.19 -6.15
CA LEU A 362 16.92 -0.65 -7.49
C LEU A 362 18.37 -0.30 -7.81
N TYR A 363 18.81 0.92 -7.53
CA TYR A 363 20.05 1.48 -8.09
C TYR A 363 21.18 1.64 -7.09
N ALA A 364 20.90 1.83 -5.79
CA ALA A 364 21.93 2.03 -4.80
C ALA A 364 22.45 0.70 -4.21
N LYS A 365 23.75 0.67 -3.88
CA LYS A 365 24.34 -0.42 -3.11
C LYS A 365 23.81 -0.42 -1.66
N PRO A 366 23.83 -1.58 -0.96
CA PRO A 366 23.45 -1.69 0.44
C PRO A 366 24.23 -0.78 1.37
#